data_2f8c192d09f9816ddc90152e4408d691
#
_entry.id   2f8c192d09f9816ddc90152e4408d691
#
_cell.length_a   1.000
_cell.length_b   1.000
_cell.length_c   1.000
_cell.angle_alpha   90.00
_cell.angle_beta   90.00
_cell.angle_gamma   90.00
#
_symmetry.space_group_name_H-M   'P 1'
#
loop_
_entity.id
_entity.type
_entity.pdbx_description
1 polymer ?
#
loop_
_entity_poly.entity_id
_entity_poly.type
_entity_poly.pdbx_seq_one_letter_code
_entity_poly.pdbx_strand_id
1 'polypeptide(L)'
;MSRPSRLLICAATALLLASPALAAGYVAELDPTPFDATNRADVIESIGNLTATLEGSTLTVQGTFSNFTSPATGGSFRIGLAKGVPGDAIGALTVEHARQGSFSGTIKLNTAQMAALKKEALYIRIDSEKAPDGNVQGWLEDSGKDHVS
;
A
#
# COMPACT_ATOMS: atom_id res chain seq x y z
N MET A 1 -20.02 -18.21 64.91
CA MET A 1 -19.69 -17.04 64.07
C MET A 1 -19.27 -17.49 62.72
N SER A 2 -20.17 -17.39 61.77
CA SER A 2 -19.90 -17.74 60.40
C SER A 2 -19.13 -16.62 59.72
N ARG A 3 -18.03 -16.92 59.17
CA ARG A 3 -17.32 -16.01 58.33
C ARG A 3 -17.91 -16.02 56.91
N PRO A 4 -18.17 -14.88 56.34
CA PRO A 4 -18.53 -14.86 54.95
C PRO A 4 -17.37 -15.44 54.15
N SER A 5 -17.66 -16.48 53.42
CA SER A 5 -16.71 -17.00 52.45
C SER A 5 -16.38 -15.90 51.47
N ARG A 6 -15.16 -15.52 51.46
CA ARG A 6 -14.68 -14.62 50.39
C ARG A 6 -14.74 -15.38 49.10
N LEU A 7 -15.72 -15.06 48.33
CA LEU A 7 -15.66 -15.38 46.92
C LEU A 7 -14.46 -14.63 46.36
N LEU A 8 -13.38 -15.32 46.21
CA LEU A 8 -12.38 -14.92 45.28
C LEU A 8 -13.00 -15.06 43.89
N ILE A 9 -13.57 -13.96 43.44
CA ILE A 9 -13.82 -13.81 42.06
C ILE A 9 -12.44 -13.66 41.43
N CYS A 10 -11.85 -14.78 41.06
CA CYS A 10 -10.90 -14.72 39.98
C CYS A 10 -11.67 -14.24 38.78
N ALA A 11 -11.66 -12.94 38.56
CA ALA A 11 -11.91 -12.43 37.25
C ALA A 11 -10.83 -13.05 36.39
N ALA A 12 -11.16 -14.20 35.83
CA ALA A 12 -10.47 -14.61 34.64
C ALA A 12 -10.73 -13.50 33.65
N THR A 13 -9.87 -12.52 33.62
CA THR A 13 -9.70 -11.74 32.43
C THR A 13 -9.40 -12.76 31.39
N ALA A 14 -10.45 -13.17 30.68
CA ALA A 14 -10.27 -13.79 29.42
C ALA A 14 -9.47 -12.77 28.64
N LEU A 15 -8.16 -12.92 28.60
CA LEU A 15 -7.38 -12.36 27.54
C LEU A 15 -7.98 -12.92 26.28
N LEU A 16 -8.88 -12.14 25.70
CA LEU A 16 -9.17 -12.27 24.31
C LEU A 16 -7.88 -11.93 23.61
N LEU A 17 -7.04 -12.94 23.50
CA LEU A 17 -6.08 -13.00 22.44
C LEU A 17 -6.92 -13.08 21.19
N ALA A 18 -7.35 -11.89 20.73
CA ALA A 18 -7.73 -11.77 19.36
C ALA A 18 -6.51 -12.29 18.62
N SER A 19 -6.63 -13.49 18.06
CA SER A 19 -5.68 -13.97 17.09
C SER A 19 -5.50 -12.83 16.12
N PRO A 20 -4.29 -12.25 15.98
CA PRO A 20 -4.11 -11.26 14.95
C PRO A 20 -4.60 -11.92 13.68
N ALA A 21 -5.62 -11.36 13.05
CA ALA A 21 -6.00 -11.73 11.71
C ALA A 21 -4.68 -11.78 10.95
N LEU A 22 -4.38 -12.93 10.32
CA LEU A 22 -3.12 -13.15 9.63
C LEU A 22 -2.92 -12.00 8.66
N ALA A 23 -2.13 -11.01 9.09
CA ALA A 23 -1.80 -9.86 8.27
C ALA A 23 -0.81 -10.33 7.21
N ALA A 24 -1.20 -10.25 5.95
CA ALA A 24 -0.30 -10.48 4.83
C ALA A 24 0.44 -9.19 4.51
N GLY A 25 1.75 -9.28 4.37
CA GLY A 25 2.58 -8.15 3.98
C GLY A 25 2.81 -8.09 2.48
N TYR A 26 2.87 -6.87 1.97
CA TYR A 26 3.19 -6.57 0.57
C TYR A 26 4.25 -5.49 0.50
N VAL A 27 5.04 -5.51 -0.56
CA VAL A 27 6.07 -4.50 -0.83
C VAL A 27 6.00 -4.11 -2.29
N ALA A 28 6.49 -2.92 -2.60
CA ALA A 28 6.73 -2.51 -3.98
C ALA A 28 7.85 -1.48 -4.03
N GLU A 29 8.63 -1.55 -5.10
CA GLU A 29 9.49 -0.46 -5.51
C GLU A 29 8.72 0.37 -6.52
N LEU A 30 8.84 1.68 -6.41
CA LEU A 30 8.21 2.61 -7.35
C LEU A 30 9.26 3.09 -8.33
N ASP A 31 9.03 2.78 -9.57
CA ASP A 31 9.88 3.17 -10.70
C ASP A 31 9.19 4.24 -11.54
N PRO A 32 9.94 5.00 -12.34
CA PRO A 32 9.33 5.92 -13.28
C PRO A 32 8.25 5.25 -14.12
N THR A 33 7.13 5.96 -14.30
CA THR A 33 6.13 5.52 -15.28
C THR A 33 6.73 5.49 -16.67
N PRO A 34 6.17 4.71 -17.60
CA PRO A 34 6.66 4.70 -18.98
C PRO A 34 6.77 6.11 -19.54
N PHE A 35 7.89 6.40 -20.17
CA PHE A 35 8.19 7.73 -20.69
C PHE A 35 8.71 7.67 -22.13
N ASP A 36 8.57 8.77 -22.82
CA ASP A 36 9.14 9.01 -24.15
C ASP A 36 10.14 10.18 -24.10
N ALA A 37 10.58 10.64 -25.25
CA ALA A 37 11.55 11.73 -25.34
C ALA A 37 11.01 13.06 -24.79
N THR A 38 9.71 13.25 -24.70
CA THR A 38 9.08 14.50 -24.29
C THR A 38 8.96 14.66 -22.77
N ASN A 39 8.74 13.55 -22.05
CA ASN A 39 8.54 13.57 -20.60
C ASN A 39 9.63 12.87 -19.78
N ARG A 40 10.63 12.31 -20.46
CA ARG A 40 11.72 11.57 -19.81
C ARG A 40 12.38 12.35 -18.68
N ALA A 41 12.74 13.59 -18.94
CA ALA A 41 13.44 14.43 -17.97
C ALA A 41 12.60 14.68 -16.70
N ASP A 42 11.30 14.59 -16.81
CA ASP A 42 10.38 14.85 -15.69
C ASP A 42 10.24 13.66 -14.74
N VAL A 43 10.55 12.45 -15.18
CA VAL A 43 10.27 11.25 -14.40
C VAL A 43 11.46 10.31 -14.16
N ILE A 44 12.49 10.33 -15.00
CA ILE A 44 13.50 9.27 -15.05
C ILE A 44 14.31 9.07 -13.76
N GLU A 45 14.51 10.13 -12.99
CA GLU A 45 15.26 10.07 -11.74
C GLU A 45 14.36 9.78 -10.52
N SER A 46 13.06 9.71 -10.73
CA SER A 46 12.09 9.54 -9.65
C SER A 46 12.08 8.12 -9.14
N ILE A 47 12.05 7.97 -7.84
CA ILE A 47 12.02 6.67 -7.17
C ILE A 47 11.08 6.70 -5.97
N GLY A 48 10.70 5.53 -5.51
CA GLY A 48 9.95 5.38 -4.29
C GLY A 48 9.92 3.93 -3.84
N ASN A 49 9.38 3.72 -2.67
CA ASN A 49 9.12 2.38 -2.15
C ASN A 49 7.90 2.41 -1.24
N LEU A 50 7.31 1.25 -1.02
CA LEU A 50 6.20 1.11 -0.10
C LEU A 50 6.22 -0.23 0.61
N THR A 51 5.58 -0.23 1.76
CA THR A 51 5.14 -1.43 2.45
C THR A 51 3.62 -1.37 2.61
N ALA A 52 2.98 -2.50 2.58
CA ALA A 52 1.55 -2.60 2.76
C ALA A 52 1.18 -3.81 3.62
N THR A 53 0.08 -3.68 4.32
CA THR A 53 -0.47 -4.74 5.17
C THR A 53 -1.92 -4.97 4.78
N LEU A 54 -2.28 -6.23 4.56
CA LEU A 54 -3.64 -6.66 4.32
C LEU A 54 -4.18 -7.35 5.57
N GLU A 55 -5.21 -6.77 6.18
CA GLU A 55 -5.94 -7.35 7.31
C GLU A 55 -7.39 -7.60 6.87
N GLY A 56 -7.77 -8.88 6.73
CA GLY A 56 -9.04 -9.21 6.13
C GLY A 56 -9.11 -8.71 4.69
N SER A 57 -9.96 -7.72 4.42
CA SER A 57 -10.08 -7.07 3.11
C SER A 57 -9.56 -5.62 3.12
N THR A 58 -8.97 -5.17 4.22
CA THR A 58 -8.45 -3.81 4.36
C THR A 58 -6.96 -3.76 4.04
N LEU A 59 -6.61 -3.06 2.99
CA LEU A 59 -5.23 -2.83 2.56
C LEU A 59 -4.78 -1.46 3.04
N THR A 60 -3.71 -1.43 3.82
CA THR A 60 -3.07 -0.19 4.29
C THR A 60 -1.69 -0.10 3.69
N VAL A 61 -1.41 1.03 3.05
CA VAL A 61 -0.16 1.28 2.33
C VAL A 61 0.52 2.50 2.94
N GLN A 62 1.84 2.43 3.06
CA GLN A 62 2.68 3.56 3.42
C GLN A 62 4.01 3.47 2.69
N GLY A 63 4.57 4.60 2.35
CA GLY A 63 5.84 4.63 1.65
C GLY A 63 6.41 6.02 1.51
N THR A 64 7.50 6.11 0.77
CA THR A 64 8.21 7.35 0.49
C THR A 64 8.53 7.45 -0.99
N PHE A 65 8.71 8.68 -1.44
CA PHE A 65 9.14 8.99 -2.80
C PHE A 65 10.19 10.08 -2.77
N SER A 66 11.03 10.12 -3.78
CA SER A 66 12.10 11.13 -3.90
C SER A 66 12.52 11.34 -5.35
N ASN A 67 13.35 12.37 -5.54
CA ASN A 67 13.89 12.75 -6.85
C ASN A 67 12.83 13.16 -7.88
N PHE A 68 11.70 13.68 -7.41
CA PHE A 68 10.71 14.27 -8.31
C PHE A 68 11.24 15.63 -8.80
N THR A 69 11.00 15.93 -10.06
CA THR A 69 11.37 17.22 -10.65
C THR A 69 10.34 18.32 -10.38
N SER A 70 9.15 17.92 -9.96
CA SER A 70 8.07 18.82 -9.52
C SER A 70 7.32 18.20 -8.35
N PRO A 71 6.61 19.00 -7.55
CA PRO A 71 5.87 18.48 -6.41
C PRO A 71 4.85 17.41 -6.80
N ALA A 72 4.77 16.36 -6.00
CA ALA A 72 3.71 15.37 -6.13
C ALA A 72 2.33 16.03 -5.91
N THR A 73 1.35 15.62 -6.68
CA THR A 73 -0.02 16.17 -6.62
C THR A 73 -1.02 15.23 -6.01
N GLY A 74 -0.73 13.94 -6.01
CA GLY A 74 -1.60 12.91 -5.45
C GLY A 74 -1.16 11.53 -5.88
N GLY A 75 -1.94 10.55 -5.48
CA GLY A 75 -1.69 9.16 -5.84
C GLY A 75 -2.95 8.34 -5.79
N SER A 76 -2.87 7.14 -6.33
CA SER A 76 -4.03 6.25 -6.43
C SER A 76 -3.64 4.79 -6.30
N PHE A 77 -4.58 4.02 -5.73
CA PHE A 77 -4.62 2.56 -5.89
C PHE A 77 -5.22 2.25 -7.24
N ARG A 78 -4.59 1.36 -7.98
CA ARG A 78 -5.03 1.01 -9.33
C ARG A 78 -4.96 -0.49 -9.56
N ILE A 79 -5.77 -0.99 -10.49
CA ILE A 79 -5.78 -2.40 -10.86
C ILE A 79 -5.76 -2.52 -12.37
N GLY A 80 -4.78 -3.27 -12.87
CA GLY A 80 -4.71 -3.67 -14.28
C GLY A 80 -5.14 -5.13 -14.48
N LEU A 81 -5.01 -5.59 -15.70
CA LEU A 81 -5.35 -6.98 -16.04
C LEU A 81 -4.31 -7.97 -15.51
N ALA A 82 -3.08 -7.53 -15.33
CA ALA A 82 -1.96 -8.33 -14.84
C ALA A 82 -0.87 -7.41 -14.30
N LYS A 83 0.12 -7.97 -13.63
CA LYS A 83 1.33 -7.25 -13.21
C LYS A 83 1.97 -6.57 -14.42
N GLY A 84 2.30 -5.30 -14.25
CA GLY A 84 2.91 -4.49 -15.31
C GLY A 84 1.94 -3.89 -16.32
N VAL A 85 0.65 -4.21 -16.23
CA VAL A 85 -0.38 -3.68 -17.11
C VAL A 85 -1.14 -2.56 -16.39
N PRO A 86 -1.14 -1.33 -16.92
CA PRO A 86 -1.90 -0.23 -16.32
C PRO A 86 -3.41 -0.47 -16.31
N GLY A 87 -4.09 0.14 -15.37
CA GLY A 87 -5.54 0.08 -15.25
C GLY A 87 -6.12 1.25 -14.47
N ASP A 88 -7.39 1.16 -14.14
CA ASP A 88 -8.14 2.26 -13.54
C ASP A 88 -7.89 2.39 -12.04
N ALA A 89 -8.08 3.62 -11.54
CA ALA A 89 -8.02 3.91 -10.12
C ALA A 89 -9.22 3.30 -9.38
N ILE A 90 -8.94 2.74 -8.21
CA ILE A 90 -9.97 2.20 -7.31
C ILE A 90 -10.05 2.97 -5.99
N GLY A 91 -9.11 3.84 -5.71
CA GLY A 91 -9.06 4.66 -4.52
C GLY A 91 -7.91 5.66 -4.55
N ALA A 92 -7.97 6.64 -3.67
CA ALA A 92 -6.97 7.69 -3.58
C ALA A 92 -5.98 7.45 -2.45
N LEU A 93 -4.75 7.94 -2.64
CA LEU A 93 -3.71 8.03 -1.61
C LEU A 93 -3.62 9.45 -1.09
N THR A 94 -3.14 9.59 0.14
CA THR A 94 -2.70 10.86 0.69
C THR A 94 -1.21 10.98 0.43
N VAL A 95 -0.80 12.01 -0.29
CA VAL A 95 0.59 12.21 -0.73
C VAL A 95 1.04 13.62 -0.34
N GLU A 96 2.22 13.73 0.25
CA GLU A 96 2.80 15.04 0.52
C GLU A 96 3.02 15.82 -0.77
N HIS A 97 2.60 17.08 -0.80
CA HIS A 97 2.79 17.97 -1.94
C HIS A 97 4.23 18.51 -1.91
N ALA A 98 5.16 17.69 -2.38
CA ALA A 98 6.59 17.97 -2.36
C ALA A 98 7.31 17.14 -3.42
N ARG A 99 8.57 17.43 -3.66
CA ARG A 99 9.42 16.65 -4.57
C ARG A 99 9.95 15.37 -3.93
N GLN A 100 9.91 15.31 -2.62
CA GLN A 100 10.22 14.14 -1.83
C GLN A 100 9.33 14.15 -0.58
N GLY A 101 8.97 13.00 -0.10
CA GLY A 101 8.10 12.91 1.06
C GLY A 101 7.51 11.53 1.25
N SER A 102 6.44 11.47 1.99
CA SER A 102 5.72 10.24 2.30
C SER A 102 4.32 10.23 1.69
N PHE A 103 3.80 9.03 1.57
CA PHE A 103 2.42 8.80 1.17
C PHE A 103 1.82 7.66 1.96
N SER A 104 0.52 7.65 2.06
CA SER A 104 -0.23 6.60 2.75
C SER A 104 -1.63 6.48 2.19
N GLY A 105 -2.27 5.38 2.48
CA GLY A 105 -3.67 5.18 2.14
C GLY A 105 -4.20 3.87 2.69
N THR A 106 -5.50 3.82 2.85
CA THR A 106 -6.22 2.63 3.30
C THR A 106 -7.43 2.44 2.40
N ILE A 107 -7.62 1.21 1.94
CA ILE A 107 -8.74 0.87 1.08
C ILE A 107 -9.32 -0.48 1.48
N LYS A 108 -10.64 -0.60 1.45
CA LYS A 108 -11.33 -1.86 1.62
C LYS A 108 -11.55 -2.48 0.24
N LEU A 109 -10.99 -3.66 0.04
CA LEU A 109 -11.05 -4.37 -1.24
C LEU A 109 -12.28 -5.28 -1.30
N ASN A 110 -12.94 -5.31 -2.45
CA ASN A 110 -13.96 -6.30 -2.73
C ASN A 110 -13.32 -7.63 -3.19
N THR A 111 -14.12 -8.65 -3.42
CA THR A 111 -13.63 -9.99 -3.80
C THR A 111 -12.78 -9.97 -5.07
N ALA A 112 -13.20 -9.24 -6.09
CA ALA A 112 -12.46 -9.14 -7.35
C ALA A 112 -11.13 -8.38 -7.17
N GLN A 113 -11.12 -7.33 -6.36
CA GLN A 113 -9.92 -6.57 -6.04
C GLN A 113 -8.93 -7.37 -5.18
N MET A 114 -9.44 -8.19 -4.26
CA MET A 114 -8.62 -9.15 -3.50
C MET A 114 -7.94 -10.16 -4.41
N ALA A 115 -8.66 -10.67 -5.39
CA ALA A 115 -8.09 -11.58 -6.38
C ALA A 115 -7.02 -10.89 -7.23
N ALA A 116 -7.23 -9.63 -7.60
CA ALA A 116 -6.24 -8.82 -8.33
C ALA A 116 -4.97 -8.62 -7.50
N LEU A 117 -5.10 -8.32 -6.21
CA LEU A 117 -3.94 -8.19 -5.31
C LEU A 117 -3.13 -9.49 -5.26
N LYS A 118 -3.78 -10.63 -5.12
CA LYS A 118 -3.11 -11.94 -5.05
C LYS A 118 -2.34 -12.31 -6.32
N LYS A 119 -2.82 -11.88 -7.47
CA LYS A 119 -2.12 -12.11 -8.75
C LYS A 119 -1.20 -10.95 -9.16
N GLU A 120 -0.90 -10.05 -8.21
CA GLU A 120 0.02 -8.93 -8.39
C GLU A 120 -0.42 -7.92 -9.48
N ALA A 121 -1.73 -7.76 -9.66
CA ALA A 121 -2.30 -6.81 -10.62
C ALA A 121 -2.69 -5.47 -9.99
N LEU A 122 -2.60 -5.34 -8.66
CA LEU A 122 -2.85 -4.09 -7.94
C LEU A 122 -1.55 -3.30 -7.81
N TYR A 123 -1.59 -2.02 -8.15
CA TYR A 123 -0.42 -1.15 -8.09
C TYR A 123 -0.76 0.22 -7.54
N ILE A 124 0.28 0.97 -7.21
CA ILE A 124 0.23 2.35 -6.74
C ILE A 124 0.83 3.23 -7.83
N ARG A 125 0.20 4.38 -8.07
CA ARG A 125 0.74 5.43 -8.93
C ARG A 125 0.74 6.75 -8.19
N ILE A 126 1.85 7.47 -8.25
CA ILE A 126 1.97 8.84 -7.72
C ILE A 126 2.14 9.78 -8.93
N ASP A 127 1.36 10.83 -8.92
CA ASP A 127 1.36 11.86 -9.96
C ASP A 127 2.09 13.10 -9.46
N SER A 128 2.57 13.93 -10.37
CA SER A 128 3.21 15.20 -10.07
C SER A 128 2.72 16.30 -11.01
N GLU A 129 3.08 17.54 -10.71
CA GLU A 129 2.67 18.69 -11.53
C GLU A 129 3.12 18.56 -12.98
N LYS A 130 4.36 18.10 -13.21
CA LYS A 130 4.91 17.89 -14.56
C LYS A 130 4.51 16.54 -15.17
N ALA A 131 4.12 15.58 -14.35
CA ALA A 131 3.68 14.27 -14.78
C ALA A 131 2.30 13.94 -14.19
N PRO A 132 1.24 14.62 -14.64
CA PRO A 132 -0.10 14.48 -14.05
C PRO A 132 -0.75 13.13 -14.34
N ASP A 133 -0.27 12.39 -15.33
CA ASP A 133 -0.74 11.04 -15.67
C ASP A 133 0.16 9.93 -15.13
N GLY A 134 1.03 10.25 -14.21
CA GLY A 134 1.90 9.32 -13.50
C GLY A 134 3.36 9.75 -13.52
N ASN A 135 3.96 9.77 -12.34
CA ASN A 135 5.40 10.05 -12.16
C ASN A 135 6.15 8.77 -11.80
N VAL A 136 5.66 8.04 -10.79
CA VAL A 136 6.16 6.72 -10.42
C VAL A 136 5.00 5.76 -10.20
N GLN A 137 5.29 4.47 -10.37
CA GLN A 137 4.32 3.40 -10.12
C GLN A 137 5.02 2.12 -9.70
N GLY A 138 4.30 1.25 -9.00
CA GLY A 138 4.84 -0.04 -8.59
C GLY A 138 3.73 -1.01 -8.22
N TRP A 139 3.89 -2.26 -8.63
CA TRP A 139 2.96 -3.34 -8.36
C TRP A 139 3.28 -3.99 -7.01
N LEU A 140 2.25 -4.22 -6.20
CA LEU A 140 2.40 -4.85 -4.90
C LEU A 140 2.71 -6.33 -5.05
N GLU A 141 3.80 -6.74 -4.42
CA GLU A 141 4.26 -8.13 -4.37
C GLU A 141 4.15 -8.65 -2.95
N ASP A 142 3.75 -9.90 -2.79
CA ASP A 142 3.69 -10.56 -1.49
C ASP A 142 5.09 -10.65 -0.89
N SER A 143 5.29 -10.01 0.26
CA SER A 143 6.59 -9.99 0.95
C SER A 143 6.98 -11.34 1.57
N GLY A 144 6.01 -12.26 1.70
CA GLY A 144 6.24 -13.62 2.17
C GLY A 144 6.63 -14.60 1.07
N LYS A 145 6.65 -14.18 -0.20
CA LYS A 145 7.27 -14.97 -1.25
C LYS A 145 8.78 -14.94 -1.04
N ASP A 146 9.29 -16.01 -0.47
CA ASP A 146 10.72 -16.20 -0.38
C ASP A 146 11.33 -16.00 -1.76
N HIS A 147 12.23 -15.05 -1.84
CA HIS A 147 13.14 -14.99 -2.95
C HIS A 147 14.07 -16.21 -2.82
N VAL A 148 13.55 -17.36 -3.21
CA VAL A 148 14.38 -18.52 -3.44
C VAL A 148 15.20 -18.19 -4.68
N SER A 149 16.34 -17.62 -4.41
CA SER A 149 17.39 -17.45 -5.42
C SER A 149 17.93 -18.83 -5.85
#